data_11ddf330b374dafccfe5faed139e538d
#
_entry.id   11ddf330b374dafccfe5faed139e538d
#
_cell.length_a   1.000
_cell.length_b   1.000
_cell.length_c   1.000
_cell.angle_alpha   90.00
_cell.angle_beta   90.00
_cell.angle_gamma   90.00
#
_symmetry.space_group_name_H-M   'P 1'
#
loop_
_entity.id
_entity.type
_entity.pdbx_description
1 polymer ?
#
loop_
_entity_poly.entity_id
_entity_poly.type
_entity_poly.pdbx_seq_one_letter_code
_entity_poly.pdbx_strand_id
1 'polypeptide(L)'
;GLGSVDTISESLIAKVAKNAFESNSILMIPANETLREREICQERYGLSPIEVLHKNHALSRKTLLGGLIYTTKEDRRIIKSMSSQAVVCQYQGMLDAVLSPFIDFLIDDINTTIGTGRCSINMLEQLRMSAIAGKLQFGKRYQMRASDAFYASTEAGGRAVDMKIGR
;
A
#
# COMPACT_ATOMS: atom_id res chain seq x y z
N GLY A 1 13.92 -3.79 -0.44
CA GLY A 1 12.84 -3.09 -1.14
C GLY A 1 13.24 -2.65 -2.54
N LEU A 2 12.26 -2.37 -3.36
CA LEU A 2 12.44 -1.76 -4.67
C LEU A 2 12.15 -0.25 -4.60
N GLY A 3 12.65 0.51 -5.58
CA GLY A 3 12.21 1.88 -5.83
C GLY A 3 10.84 1.92 -6.50
N SER A 4 10.38 3.13 -6.86
CA SER A 4 9.11 3.34 -7.57
C SER A 4 9.13 2.63 -8.94
N VAL A 5 7.98 2.11 -9.37
CA VAL A 5 7.83 1.26 -10.56
C VAL A 5 8.26 1.98 -11.85
N ASP A 6 8.06 3.29 -11.93
CA ASP A 6 8.47 4.12 -13.08
C ASP A 6 10.00 4.31 -13.22
N THR A 7 10.74 4.11 -12.12
CA THR A 7 12.19 4.35 -12.07
C THR A 7 13.05 3.09 -12.30
N ILE A 8 12.43 1.93 -12.36
CA ILE A 8 13.11 0.62 -12.49
C ILE A 8 12.66 -0.12 -13.73
N SER A 9 13.50 -1.03 -14.23
CA SER A 9 13.16 -1.85 -15.39
C SER A 9 12.34 -3.08 -15.03
N GLU A 10 11.49 -3.58 -15.94
CA GLU A 10 10.74 -4.83 -15.73
C GLU A 10 11.68 -6.01 -15.40
N SER A 11 12.85 -6.08 -16.05
CA SER A 11 13.82 -7.14 -15.77
C SER A 11 14.35 -7.11 -14.34
N LEU A 12 14.53 -5.90 -13.78
CA LEU A 12 14.93 -5.76 -12.37
C LEU A 12 13.78 -6.13 -11.43
N ILE A 13 12.54 -5.71 -11.75
CA ILE A 13 11.37 -6.10 -10.98
C ILE A 13 11.27 -7.63 -10.91
N ALA A 14 11.30 -8.32 -12.04
CA ALA A 14 11.21 -9.77 -12.12
C ALA A 14 12.35 -10.47 -11.35
N LYS A 15 13.58 -9.97 -11.47
CA LYS A 15 14.74 -10.52 -10.77
C LYS A 15 14.62 -10.40 -9.27
N VAL A 16 14.19 -9.22 -8.76
CA VAL A 16 14.02 -9.00 -7.32
C VAL A 16 12.83 -9.79 -6.78
N ALA A 17 11.73 -9.87 -7.54
CA ALA A 17 10.57 -10.68 -7.18
C ALA A 17 10.96 -12.17 -7.03
N LYS A 18 11.71 -12.71 -8.00
CA LYS A 18 12.23 -14.08 -7.95
C LYS A 18 13.11 -14.32 -6.72
N ASN A 19 14.07 -13.43 -6.46
CA ASN A 19 14.96 -13.53 -5.30
C ASN A 19 14.18 -13.46 -3.97
N ALA A 20 13.20 -12.56 -3.87
CA ALA A 20 12.37 -12.46 -2.67
C ALA A 20 11.54 -13.74 -2.44
N PHE A 21 10.99 -14.32 -3.50
CA PHE A 21 10.28 -15.59 -3.44
C PHE A 21 11.19 -16.75 -3.01
N GLU A 22 12.35 -16.91 -3.63
CA GLU A 22 13.32 -17.98 -3.35
C GLU A 22 13.89 -17.89 -1.92
N SER A 23 14.14 -16.66 -1.42
CA SER A 23 14.60 -16.41 -0.05
C SER A 23 13.48 -16.35 0.99
N ASN A 24 12.22 -16.54 0.57
CA ASN A 24 11.04 -16.41 1.41
C ASN A 24 10.96 -15.06 2.16
N SER A 25 11.47 -13.99 1.54
CA SER A 25 11.59 -12.65 2.12
C SER A 25 10.39 -11.76 1.81
N ILE A 26 10.17 -10.75 2.66
CA ILE A 26 9.19 -9.69 2.42
C ILE A 26 9.74 -8.74 1.36
N LEU A 27 8.90 -8.43 0.37
CA LEU A 27 9.20 -7.46 -0.69
C LEU A 27 8.41 -6.17 -0.45
N MET A 28 9.10 -5.06 -0.24
CA MET A 28 8.49 -3.72 -0.12
C MET A 28 8.67 -2.97 -1.43
N ILE A 29 7.55 -2.43 -1.95
CA ILE A 29 7.52 -1.66 -3.20
C ILE A 29 6.58 -0.47 -3.04
N PRO A 30 7.03 0.77 -3.23
CA PRO A 30 6.13 1.91 -3.42
C PRO A 30 5.46 1.80 -4.80
N ALA A 31 4.16 2.03 -4.87
CA ALA A 31 3.41 1.96 -6.11
C ALA A 31 2.19 2.89 -6.08
N ASN A 32 1.82 3.44 -7.22
CA ASN A 32 0.69 4.37 -7.36
C ASN A 32 0.78 5.57 -6.41
N GLU A 33 1.99 6.05 -6.10
CA GLU A 33 2.19 7.22 -5.23
C GLU A 33 1.88 8.53 -5.93
N THR A 34 2.13 8.61 -7.25
CA THR A 34 1.93 9.83 -8.05
C THR A 34 1.18 9.55 -9.35
N LEU A 35 0.50 10.59 -9.87
CA LEU A 35 -0.09 10.52 -11.22
C LEU A 35 0.99 10.32 -12.28
N ARG A 36 2.16 10.98 -12.11
CA ARG A 36 3.26 10.85 -13.05
C ARG A 36 3.80 9.42 -13.14
N GLU A 37 3.88 8.70 -12.03
CA GLU A 37 4.24 7.27 -12.04
C GLU A 37 3.27 6.47 -12.92
N ARG A 38 1.96 6.72 -12.78
CA ARG A 38 0.93 6.07 -13.59
C ARG A 38 1.06 6.43 -15.07
N GLU A 39 1.28 7.70 -15.39
CA GLU A 39 1.49 8.18 -16.77
C GLU A 39 2.69 7.50 -17.41
N ILE A 40 3.84 7.47 -16.73
CA ILE A 40 5.05 6.83 -17.22
C ILE A 40 4.85 5.32 -17.44
N CYS A 41 4.20 4.63 -16.51
CA CYS A 41 3.90 3.21 -16.68
C CYS A 41 2.93 2.98 -17.84
N GLN A 42 1.92 3.83 -18.00
CA GLN A 42 1.00 3.76 -19.13
C GLN A 42 1.69 4.01 -20.47
N GLU A 43 2.59 5.00 -20.55
CA GLU A 43 3.36 5.31 -21.77
C GLU A 43 4.32 4.17 -22.13
N ARG A 44 5.04 3.61 -21.15
CA ARG A 44 6.06 2.59 -21.40
C ARG A 44 5.51 1.20 -21.61
N TYR A 45 4.46 0.83 -20.88
CA TYR A 45 4.00 -0.56 -20.78
C TYR A 45 2.55 -0.75 -21.17
N GLY A 46 1.76 0.33 -21.33
CA GLY A 46 0.31 0.27 -21.51
C GLY A 46 -0.45 -0.25 -20.28
N LEU A 47 0.17 -0.20 -19.09
CA LEU A 47 -0.29 -0.83 -17.87
C LEU A 47 -0.20 0.15 -16.68
N SER A 48 -1.01 -0.07 -15.64
CA SER A 48 -0.82 0.61 -14.36
C SER A 48 0.41 0.07 -13.62
N PRO A 49 0.98 0.80 -12.65
CA PRO A 49 2.07 0.28 -11.81
C PRO A 49 1.76 -1.07 -11.17
N ILE A 50 0.53 -1.28 -10.70
CA ILE A 50 0.09 -2.56 -10.10
C ILE A 50 0.04 -3.68 -11.14
N GLU A 51 -0.45 -3.40 -12.34
CA GLU A 51 -0.45 -4.37 -13.44
C GLU A 51 0.97 -4.74 -13.89
N VAL A 52 1.90 -3.76 -13.93
CA VAL A 52 3.32 -4.03 -14.21
C VAL A 52 3.91 -4.96 -13.15
N LEU A 53 3.65 -4.72 -11.87
CA LEU A 53 4.11 -5.59 -10.78
C LEU A 53 3.49 -6.99 -10.89
N HIS A 54 2.20 -7.08 -11.21
CA HIS A 54 1.51 -8.37 -11.40
C HIS A 54 2.10 -9.17 -12.56
N LYS A 55 2.28 -8.54 -13.72
CA LYS A 55 2.91 -9.14 -14.92
C LYS A 55 4.29 -9.71 -14.62
N ASN A 56 5.06 -9.05 -13.75
CA ASN A 56 6.41 -9.45 -13.39
C ASN A 56 6.48 -10.32 -12.12
N HIS A 57 5.36 -10.91 -11.69
CA HIS A 57 5.26 -11.81 -10.54
C HIS A 57 5.77 -11.22 -9.22
N ALA A 58 5.72 -9.88 -9.08
CA ALA A 58 6.18 -9.17 -7.88
C ALA A 58 5.11 -9.06 -6.78
N LEU A 59 3.87 -9.51 -7.05
CA LEU A 59 2.78 -9.47 -6.09
C LEU A 59 2.58 -10.84 -5.44
N SER A 60 2.52 -10.84 -4.13
CA SER A 60 2.26 -12.03 -3.32
C SER A 60 1.80 -11.63 -1.92
N ARG A 61 1.41 -12.58 -1.09
CA ARG A 61 1.10 -12.36 0.33
C ARG A 61 2.25 -11.67 1.10
N LYS A 62 3.50 -11.84 0.66
CA LYS A 62 4.69 -11.22 1.25
C LYS A 62 5.09 -9.90 0.58
N THR A 63 4.24 -9.34 -0.26
CA THR A 63 4.48 -8.04 -0.89
C THR A 63 3.77 -6.94 -0.12
N LEU A 64 4.53 -5.97 0.37
CA LEU A 64 4.04 -4.74 1.00
C LEU A 64 4.05 -3.61 -0.04
N LEU A 65 2.89 -3.09 -0.37
CA LEU A 65 2.72 -2.00 -1.32
C LEU A 65 2.53 -0.68 -0.57
N GLY A 66 3.50 0.21 -0.67
CA GLY A 66 3.46 1.54 -0.07
C GLY A 66 2.82 2.58 -0.98
N GLY A 67 2.31 3.67 -0.41
CA GLY A 67 1.70 4.79 -1.12
C GLY A 67 0.26 4.52 -1.53
N LEU A 68 0.05 3.89 -2.67
CA LEU A 68 -1.26 3.47 -3.19
C LEU A 68 -2.31 4.60 -3.26
N ILE A 69 -1.86 5.85 -3.48
CA ILE A 69 -2.71 7.04 -3.48
C ILE A 69 -3.64 7.03 -4.69
N TYR A 70 -3.09 6.80 -5.87
CA TYR A 70 -3.82 6.83 -7.14
C TYR A 70 -4.23 5.43 -7.61
N THR A 71 -4.71 4.60 -6.68
CA THR A 71 -5.12 3.22 -6.94
C THR A 71 -6.54 3.15 -7.47
N THR A 72 -6.73 2.50 -8.62
CA THR A 72 -8.05 2.26 -9.22
C THR A 72 -8.75 1.05 -8.58
N LYS A 73 -10.04 0.87 -8.89
CA LYS A 73 -10.79 -0.33 -8.48
C LYS A 73 -10.16 -1.61 -9.06
N GLU A 74 -9.65 -1.55 -10.29
CA GLU A 74 -8.99 -2.70 -10.91
C GLU A 74 -7.66 -3.03 -10.24
N ASP A 75 -6.84 -2.02 -9.94
CA ASP A 75 -5.61 -2.21 -9.15
C ASP A 75 -5.92 -2.90 -7.81
N ARG A 76 -7.00 -2.46 -7.12
CA ARG A 76 -7.40 -3.07 -5.84
C ARG A 76 -7.84 -4.53 -5.99
N ARG A 77 -8.52 -4.89 -7.08
CA ARG A 77 -8.86 -6.28 -7.39
C ARG A 77 -7.62 -7.16 -7.55
N ILE A 78 -6.61 -6.65 -8.27
CA ILE A 78 -5.33 -7.36 -8.43
C ILE A 78 -4.64 -7.53 -7.08
N ILE A 79 -4.51 -6.45 -6.29
CA ILE A 79 -3.91 -6.49 -4.95
C ILE A 79 -4.61 -7.54 -4.08
N LYS A 80 -5.95 -7.55 -4.07
CA LYS A 80 -6.75 -8.53 -3.32
C LYS A 80 -6.51 -9.96 -3.80
N SER A 81 -6.58 -10.20 -5.11
CA SER A 81 -6.41 -11.54 -5.69
C SER A 81 -5.04 -12.16 -5.39
N MET A 82 -4.01 -11.32 -5.33
CA MET A 82 -2.64 -11.71 -4.98
C MET A 82 -2.37 -11.74 -3.48
N SER A 83 -3.37 -11.39 -2.66
CA SER A 83 -3.24 -11.25 -1.20
C SER A 83 -2.11 -10.32 -0.76
N SER A 84 -1.73 -9.35 -1.59
CA SER A 84 -0.71 -8.37 -1.27
C SER A 84 -1.20 -7.40 -0.20
N GLN A 85 -0.27 -6.82 0.56
CA GLN A 85 -0.54 -6.01 1.73
C GLN A 85 -0.49 -4.53 1.35
N ALA A 86 -1.49 -3.75 1.74
CA ALA A 86 -1.47 -2.30 1.56
C ALA A 86 -0.84 -1.62 2.78
N VAL A 87 0.06 -0.66 2.53
CA VAL A 87 0.68 0.18 3.56
C VAL A 87 0.32 1.62 3.26
N VAL A 88 -0.54 2.22 4.08
CA VAL A 88 -0.97 3.60 3.92
C VAL A 88 -0.24 4.54 4.87
N CYS A 89 0.19 5.69 4.35
CA CYS A 89 0.89 6.72 5.11
C CYS A 89 0.07 8.01 5.09
N GLN A 90 -1.09 8.02 5.77
CA GLN A 90 -2.07 9.11 5.66
C GLN A 90 -1.52 10.46 6.13
N TYR A 91 -0.70 10.48 7.19
CA TYR A 91 -0.11 11.73 7.65
C TYR A 91 0.84 12.32 6.59
N GLN A 92 1.68 11.49 5.98
CA GLN A 92 2.50 11.91 4.84
C GLN A 92 1.63 12.46 3.70
N GLY A 93 0.59 11.72 3.33
CA GLY A 93 -0.34 12.15 2.28
C GLY A 93 -1.02 13.48 2.59
N MET A 94 -1.40 13.72 3.85
CA MET A 94 -1.97 15.02 4.27
C MET A 94 -0.99 16.17 4.08
N LEU A 95 0.31 15.98 4.35
CA LEU A 95 1.33 16.98 4.08
C LEU A 95 1.54 17.24 2.58
N ASP A 96 1.35 16.22 1.77
CA ASP A 96 1.44 16.27 0.30
C ASP A 96 0.08 16.66 -0.35
N ALA A 97 -0.94 17.01 0.44
CA ALA A 97 -2.31 17.35 0.04
C ALA A 97 -3.04 16.22 -0.74
N VAL A 98 -2.70 14.97 -0.47
CA VAL A 98 -3.30 13.77 -1.07
C VAL A 98 -3.58 12.72 0.01
N LEU A 99 -4.50 11.77 -0.26
CA LEU A 99 -4.81 10.70 0.67
C LEU A 99 -4.90 9.36 -0.05
N SER A 100 -4.28 8.33 0.50
CA SER A 100 -4.53 6.95 0.05
C SER A 100 -5.98 6.55 0.31
N PRO A 101 -6.63 5.78 -0.56
CA PRO A 101 -8.03 5.35 -0.41
C PRO A 101 -8.17 4.25 0.66
N PHE A 102 -7.82 4.57 1.90
CA PHE A 102 -7.74 3.63 3.02
C PHE A 102 -9.05 2.87 3.25
N ILE A 103 -10.18 3.61 3.22
CA ILE A 103 -11.50 3.01 3.44
C ILE A 103 -11.86 2.04 2.31
N ASP A 104 -11.51 2.37 1.06
CA ASP A 104 -11.77 1.47 -0.07
C ASP A 104 -11.00 0.15 0.08
N PHE A 105 -9.77 0.17 0.60
CA PHE A 105 -9.02 -1.04 0.88
C PHE A 105 -9.71 -1.90 1.95
N LEU A 106 -10.25 -1.28 3.00
CA LEU A 106 -11.00 -2.00 4.05
C LEU A 106 -12.31 -2.59 3.51
N ILE A 107 -13.03 -1.84 2.67
CA ILE A 107 -14.26 -2.31 2.00
C ILE A 107 -13.96 -3.49 1.07
N ASP A 108 -12.87 -3.42 0.32
CA ASP A 108 -12.43 -4.49 -0.59
C ASP A 108 -11.76 -5.65 0.17
N ASP A 109 -11.73 -5.62 1.52
CA ASP A 109 -11.12 -6.63 2.40
C ASP A 109 -9.65 -6.91 2.02
N ILE A 110 -8.89 -5.85 1.76
CA ILE A 110 -7.44 -5.88 1.58
C ILE A 110 -6.79 -5.64 2.93
N ASN A 111 -5.86 -6.52 3.35
CA ASN A 111 -5.13 -6.28 4.58
C ASN A 111 -4.32 -4.99 4.48
N THR A 112 -4.73 -4.01 5.27
CA THR A 112 -4.20 -2.64 5.20
C THR A 112 -3.58 -2.25 6.53
N THR A 113 -2.34 -1.83 6.50
CA THR A 113 -1.60 -1.35 7.67
C THR A 113 -1.20 0.12 7.52
N ILE A 114 -0.96 0.76 8.65
CA ILE A 114 -0.50 2.15 8.71
C ILE A 114 1.03 2.15 8.77
N GLY A 115 1.65 2.89 7.86
CA GLY A 115 3.08 3.16 7.83
C GLY A 115 3.41 4.57 8.31
N THR A 116 4.67 4.80 8.68
CA THR A 116 5.15 6.11 9.16
C THR A 116 5.46 7.09 8.03
N GLY A 117 5.70 6.59 6.82
CA GLY A 117 6.15 7.44 5.71
C GLY A 117 7.50 8.11 6.01
N ARG A 118 7.66 9.34 5.53
CA ARG A 118 8.88 10.15 5.68
C ARG A 118 8.78 11.22 6.77
N CYS A 119 7.63 11.37 7.41
CA CYS A 119 7.34 12.56 8.23
C CYS A 119 7.46 12.36 9.74
N SER A 120 7.02 11.26 10.29
CA SER A 120 7.05 11.02 11.73
C SER A 120 7.09 9.52 12.05
N ILE A 121 7.96 9.14 12.96
CA ILE A 121 8.07 7.77 13.49
C ILE A 121 7.08 7.50 14.63
N ASN A 122 6.30 8.51 15.04
CA ASN A 122 5.32 8.37 16.12
C ASN A 122 4.06 7.65 15.61
N MET A 123 3.95 6.35 15.87
CA MET A 123 2.81 5.53 15.44
C MET A 123 1.47 5.96 16.03
N LEU A 124 1.43 6.53 17.25
CA LEU A 124 0.19 7.04 17.83
C LEU A 124 -0.33 8.27 17.06
N GLU A 125 0.58 9.10 16.58
CA GLU A 125 0.26 10.24 15.71
C GLU A 125 -0.25 9.74 14.34
N GLN A 126 0.43 8.77 13.73
CA GLN A 126 0.00 8.15 12.47
C GLN A 126 -1.40 7.55 12.58
N LEU A 127 -1.68 6.82 13.66
CA LEU A 127 -2.98 6.24 13.95
C LEU A 127 -4.06 7.33 14.05
N ARG A 128 -3.79 8.38 14.85
CA ARG A 128 -4.72 9.50 15.03
C ARG A 128 -5.02 10.19 13.71
N MET A 129 -3.99 10.50 12.93
CA MET A 129 -4.13 11.17 11.63
C MET A 129 -4.87 10.28 10.63
N SER A 130 -4.58 8.98 10.60
CA SER A 130 -5.29 8.03 9.73
C SER A 130 -6.77 7.93 10.06
N ALA A 131 -7.13 7.92 11.35
CA ALA A 131 -8.54 7.91 11.78
C ALA A 131 -9.28 9.20 11.37
N ILE A 132 -8.62 10.37 11.42
CA ILE A 132 -9.20 11.64 11.00
C ILE A 132 -9.32 11.70 9.48
N ALA A 133 -8.25 11.35 8.75
CA ALA A 133 -8.22 11.35 7.29
C ALA A 133 -9.30 10.44 6.68
N GLY A 134 -9.49 9.24 7.25
CA GLY A 134 -10.53 8.32 6.79
C GLY A 134 -11.95 8.88 6.94
N LYS A 135 -12.23 9.65 7.99
CA LYS A 135 -13.53 10.34 8.16
C LYS A 135 -13.72 11.46 7.14
N LEU A 136 -12.68 12.22 6.85
CA LEU A 136 -12.74 13.32 5.86
C LEU A 136 -12.94 12.76 4.45
N GLN A 137 -12.26 11.69 4.11
CA GLN A 137 -12.28 11.07 2.80
C GLN A 137 -13.69 10.60 2.38
N PHE A 138 -14.49 10.11 3.33
CA PHE A 138 -15.84 9.62 3.08
C PHE A 138 -16.96 10.62 3.42
N GLY A 139 -16.62 11.73 4.06
CA GLY A 139 -17.62 12.69 4.53
C GLY A 139 -18.62 12.12 5.55
N LYS A 140 -18.33 10.95 6.13
CA LYS A 140 -19.21 10.26 7.09
C LYS A 140 -18.48 9.97 8.40
N ARG A 141 -18.99 10.54 9.49
CA ARG A 141 -18.41 10.47 10.83
C ARG A 141 -18.10 9.03 11.32
N TYR A 142 -18.90 8.05 10.90
CA TYR A 142 -18.87 6.71 11.48
C TYR A 142 -18.15 5.66 10.62
N GLN A 143 -17.65 6.02 9.46
CA GLN A 143 -17.06 5.04 8.55
C GLN A 143 -15.62 4.62 8.89
N MET A 144 -14.88 5.45 9.61
CA MET A 144 -13.57 5.11 10.17
C MET A 144 -13.62 5.24 11.69
N ARG A 145 -13.66 4.12 12.39
CA ARG A 145 -13.59 4.08 13.86
C ARG A 145 -12.15 4.12 14.33
N ALA A 146 -11.92 4.57 15.57
CA ALA A 146 -10.59 4.52 16.18
C ALA A 146 -10.06 3.07 16.28
N SER A 147 -10.98 2.10 16.51
CA SER A 147 -10.65 0.68 16.50
C SER A 147 -10.10 0.18 15.16
N ASP A 148 -10.60 0.70 14.04
CA ASP A 148 -10.15 0.30 12.71
C ASP A 148 -8.72 0.79 12.46
N ALA A 149 -8.42 2.04 12.86
CA ALA A 149 -7.07 2.58 12.80
C ALA A 149 -6.11 1.87 13.76
N PHE A 150 -6.59 1.52 14.96
CA PHE A 150 -5.80 0.76 15.94
C PHE A 150 -5.47 -0.64 15.40
N TYR A 151 -6.46 -1.34 14.87
CA TYR A 151 -6.27 -2.64 14.22
C TYR A 151 -5.24 -2.55 13.07
N ALA A 152 -5.36 -1.55 12.19
CA ALA A 152 -4.46 -1.34 11.07
C ALA A 152 -3.01 -1.05 11.52
N SER A 153 -2.82 -0.39 12.68
CA SER A 153 -1.49 -0.09 13.21
C SER A 153 -0.87 -1.23 14.04
N THR A 154 -1.63 -2.27 14.37
CA THR A 154 -1.19 -3.38 15.23
C THR A 154 -1.35 -4.73 14.55
N GLU A 155 -2.51 -5.36 14.65
CA GLU A 155 -2.74 -6.72 14.16
C GLU A 155 -2.58 -6.84 12.63
N ALA A 156 -3.10 -5.88 11.86
CA ALA A 156 -2.92 -5.88 10.40
C ALA A 156 -1.44 -5.76 10.01
N GLY A 157 -0.67 -4.93 10.74
CA GLY A 157 0.79 -4.83 10.60
C GLY A 157 1.49 -6.15 10.88
N GLY A 158 1.12 -6.82 11.98
CA GLY A 158 1.64 -8.14 12.30
C GLY A 158 1.36 -9.18 11.22
N ARG A 159 0.13 -9.22 10.72
CA ARG A 159 -0.26 -10.10 9.59
C ARG A 159 0.52 -9.80 8.32
N ALA A 160 0.80 -8.52 8.04
CA ALA A 160 1.53 -8.11 6.84
C ALA A 160 2.96 -8.63 6.82
N VAL A 161 3.58 -8.81 7.97
CA VAL A 161 4.95 -9.31 8.13
C VAL A 161 5.03 -10.76 8.67
N ASP A 162 3.90 -11.47 8.70
CA ASP A 162 3.77 -12.85 9.16
C ASP A 162 4.18 -13.06 10.63
N MET A 163 3.93 -12.04 11.47
CA MET A 163 4.20 -12.06 12.91
C MET A 163 2.90 -12.14 13.71
N LYS A 164 2.89 -12.95 14.77
CA LYS A 164 1.76 -13.04 15.72
C LYS A 164 1.88 -11.93 16.77
N ILE A 165 1.60 -10.70 16.37
CA ILE A 165 1.60 -9.53 17.25
C ILE A 165 0.23 -8.83 17.22
N GLY A 166 -0.04 -7.97 18.19
CA GLY A 166 -1.22 -7.10 18.17
C GLY A 166 -2.47 -7.72 18.79
N ARG A 167 -2.35 -8.70 19.67
CA ARG A 167 -3.44 -9.20 20.51
C ARG A 167 -3.49 -8.50 21.86
#